data_d43388121d4208410b180361a26f597f
#
_entry.id   d43388121d4208410b180361a26f597f
#
_cell.length_a   1.000
_cell.length_b   1.000
_cell.length_c   1.000
_cell.angle_alpha   90.00
_cell.angle_beta   90.00
_cell.angle_gamma   90.00
#
_symmetry.space_group_name_H-M   'P 1'
#
loop_
_entity.id
_entity.type
_entity.pdbx_description
1 polymer ?
#
loop_
_entity_poly.entity_id
_entity_poly.type
_entity_poly.pdbx_seq_one_letter_code
_entity_poly.pdbx_strand_id
1 'polypeptide(L)'
;MPLKSEVDQLWFAVVQSGNIRYNVMPIGAGVAVVSDGAAAAWAYPAANLHITIQDAGLLPADPCWLVGVVILAQTLEAGCYADLAIGFGADAAGIDRAEFSFYNELAAAAGVVRPVSAQVLPFPVRIDGNPRVAGRIRKSSVASAVGITVKVIVASAIGT
;
A
#
# COMPACT_ATOMS: atom_id res chain seq x y z
N MET A 1 -8.30 8.54 -29.35
CA MET A 1 -7.47 7.90 -28.31
C MET A 1 -7.23 8.93 -27.23
N PRO A 2 -7.52 8.66 -25.97
CA PRO A 2 -7.09 9.55 -24.93
C PRO A 2 -5.55 9.62 -24.98
N LEU A 3 -5.02 10.83 -24.94
CA LEU A 3 -3.59 11.05 -24.80
C LEU A 3 -3.14 10.33 -23.53
N LYS A 4 -2.22 9.39 -23.66
CA LYS A 4 -1.57 8.81 -22.50
C LYS A 4 -0.97 9.97 -21.71
N SER A 5 -1.23 10.02 -20.41
CA SER A 5 -0.68 11.09 -19.60
C SER A 5 0.86 11.06 -19.72
N GLU A 6 1.50 12.21 -19.57
CA GLU A 6 2.97 12.29 -19.55
C GLU A 6 3.59 11.31 -18.54
N VAL A 7 2.86 11.01 -17.49
CA VAL A 7 3.19 10.05 -16.44
C VAL A 7 3.33 8.63 -17.01
N ASP A 8 2.38 8.21 -17.84
CA ASP A 8 2.44 6.89 -18.47
C ASP A 8 3.59 6.80 -19.47
N GLN A 9 3.86 7.87 -20.18
CA GLN A 9 4.98 7.93 -21.13
C GLN A 9 6.33 7.84 -20.41
N LEU A 10 6.48 8.54 -19.30
CA LEU A 10 7.69 8.48 -18.49
C LEU A 10 7.90 7.09 -17.90
N TRP A 11 6.84 6.46 -17.37
CA TRP A 11 6.90 5.09 -16.88
C TRP A 11 7.37 4.12 -17.97
N PHE A 12 6.75 4.16 -19.12
CA PHE A 12 7.13 3.30 -20.24
C PHE A 12 8.57 3.53 -20.70
N ALA A 13 9.01 4.78 -20.78
CA ALA A 13 10.39 5.10 -21.14
C ALA A 13 11.39 4.53 -20.13
N VAL A 14 11.12 4.66 -18.83
CA VAL A 14 11.97 4.13 -17.77
C VAL A 14 11.97 2.60 -17.78
N VAL A 15 10.82 1.96 -17.97
CA VAL A 15 10.74 0.49 -18.11
C VAL A 15 11.52 -0.01 -19.33
N GLN A 16 11.38 0.64 -20.47
CA GLN A 16 12.06 0.25 -21.70
C GLN A 16 13.58 0.44 -21.64
N SER A 17 14.05 1.41 -20.85
CA SER A 17 15.49 1.62 -20.65
C SER A 17 16.17 0.52 -19.84
N GLY A 18 15.40 -0.32 -19.14
CA GLY A 18 15.91 -1.32 -18.21
C GLY A 18 16.53 -0.74 -16.92
N ASN A 19 16.50 0.58 -16.76
CA ASN A 19 17.07 1.30 -15.62
C ASN A 19 16.05 1.49 -14.50
N ILE A 20 15.41 0.42 -14.07
CA ILE A 20 14.45 0.42 -12.96
C ILE A 20 15.01 -0.37 -11.79
N ARG A 21 14.89 0.22 -10.61
CA ARG A 21 15.12 -0.46 -9.36
C ARG A 21 13.82 -0.58 -8.57
N TYR A 22 13.49 -1.80 -8.16
CA TYR A 22 12.39 -2.05 -7.23
C TYR A 22 12.90 -2.07 -5.80
N ASN A 23 12.20 -1.38 -4.92
CA ASN A 23 12.48 -1.33 -3.50
C ASN A 23 11.23 -1.73 -2.73
N VAL A 24 11.40 -2.54 -1.70
CA VAL A 24 10.32 -2.91 -0.78
C VAL A 24 10.50 -2.11 0.51
N MET A 25 9.57 -1.20 0.78
CA MET A 25 9.66 -0.23 1.86
C MET A 25 8.57 -0.44 2.92
N PRO A 26 8.85 -0.22 4.20
CA PRO A 26 10.13 0.21 4.77
C PRO A 26 11.20 -0.88 4.70
N ILE A 27 12.46 -0.50 4.79
CA ILE A 27 13.57 -1.44 4.96
C ILE A 27 13.46 -2.02 6.37
N GLY A 28 13.50 -3.36 6.50
CA GLY A 28 13.32 -4.04 7.79
C GLY A 28 11.90 -4.61 7.98
N ALA A 29 11.30 -4.38 9.15
CA ALA A 29 9.96 -4.89 9.46
C ALA A 29 8.88 -4.18 8.63
N GLY A 30 7.78 -4.89 8.34
CA GLY A 30 6.57 -4.27 7.81
C GLY A 30 5.82 -3.45 8.86
N VAL A 31 4.87 -2.66 8.42
CA VAL A 31 4.03 -1.83 9.28
C VAL A 31 2.64 -2.45 9.39
N ALA A 32 2.13 -2.53 10.61
CA ALA A 32 0.77 -2.98 10.86
C ALA A 32 -0.22 -1.85 10.58
N VAL A 33 -1.05 -2.03 9.57
CA VAL A 33 -2.19 -1.16 9.28
C VAL A 33 -3.42 -1.82 9.89
N VAL A 34 -4.00 -1.17 10.88
CA VAL A 34 -5.08 -1.72 11.70
C VAL A 34 -6.38 -0.97 11.42
N SER A 35 -7.50 -1.71 11.29
CA SER A 35 -8.81 -1.08 11.24
C SER A 35 -9.20 -0.56 12.62
N ASP A 36 -9.97 0.52 12.66
CA ASP A 36 -10.67 0.91 13.88
C ASP A 36 -11.73 -0.16 14.21
N GLY A 37 -11.64 -0.75 15.39
CA GLY A 37 -12.57 -1.79 15.82
C GLY A 37 -14.03 -1.31 15.99
N ALA A 38 -14.25 0.00 16.04
CA ALA A 38 -15.58 0.62 16.12
C ALA A 38 -16.14 0.99 14.75
N ALA A 39 -15.38 0.82 13.67
CA ALA A 39 -15.81 1.19 12.33
C ALA A 39 -16.96 0.26 11.87
N ALA A 40 -17.97 0.86 11.25
CA ALA A 40 -19.01 0.11 10.57
C ALA A 40 -18.40 -0.77 9.46
N ALA A 41 -19.08 -1.87 9.13
CA ALA A 41 -18.66 -2.68 7.99
C ALA A 41 -18.48 -1.82 6.74
N TRP A 42 -17.40 -2.05 6.00
CA TRP A 42 -17.01 -1.30 4.81
C TRP A 42 -16.78 0.20 5.02
N ALA A 43 -16.54 0.64 6.25
CA ALA A 43 -16.12 2.00 6.53
C ALA A 43 -14.61 2.09 6.73
N TYR A 44 -13.98 3.06 6.09
CA TYR A 44 -12.60 3.42 6.44
C TYR A 44 -12.59 4.17 7.76
N PRO A 45 -11.53 4.01 8.56
CA PRO A 45 -11.28 4.92 9.67
C PRO A 45 -11.26 6.38 9.19
N ALA A 46 -11.52 7.31 10.10
CA ALA A 46 -11.44 8.73 9.78
C ALA A 46 -10.11 9.06 9.07
N ALA A 47 -10.14 10.05 8.20
CA ALA A 47 -9.00 10.39 7.34
C ALA A 47 -7.69 10.68 8.10
N ASN A 48 -7.80 11.13 9.36
CA ASN A 48 -6.66 11.37 10.24
C ASN A 48 -6.05 10.09 10.85
N LEU A 49 -6.62 8.92 10.56
CA LEU A 49 -6.17 7.64 11.12
C LEU A 49 -5.37 6.79 10.11
N HIS A 50 -4.84 7.40 9.05
CA HIS A 50 -3.88 6.73 8.18
C HIS A 50 -2.60 6.38 8.97
N ILE A 51 -2.21 5.11 8.89
CA ILE A 51 -0.97 4.63 9.50
C ILE A 51 0.20 4.88 8.55
N THR A 52 1.23 5.53 9.02
CA THR A 52 2.46 5.76 8.23
C THR A 52 3.16 4.45 7.95
N ILE A 53 3.30 4.11 6.67
CA ILE A 53 4.07 2.94 6.20
C ILE A 53 5.52 3.34 5.96
N GLN A 54 5.73 4.51 5.35
CA GLN A 54 7.05 5.07 5.08
C GLN A 54 7.02 6.57 5.32
N ASP A 55 7.96 7.07 6.12
CA ASP A 55 8.08 8.50 6.41
C ASP A 55 8.50 9.30 5.16
N ALA A 56 8.14 10.57 5.16
CA ALA A 56 8.58 11.51 4.12
C ALA A 56 10.11 11.61 4.09
N GLY A 57 10.66 11.79 2.91
CA GLY A 57 12.10 11.92 2.72
C GLY A 57 12.87 10.59 2.66
N LEU A 58 12.20 9.45 2.87
CA LEU A 58 12.83 8.13 2.91
C LEU A 58 12.50 7.23 1.72
N LEU A 59 11.75 7.72 0.74
CA LEU A 59 11.54 7.02 -0.52
C LEU A 59 12.81 7.05 -1.38
N PRO A 60 12.93 6.12 -2.35
CA PRO A 60 13.98 6.19 -3.36
C PRO A 60 13.98 7.53 -4.10
N ALA A 61 15.04 7.79 -4.87
CA ALA A 61 15.19 9.03 -5.64
C ALA A 61 13.94 9.33 -6.49
N ASP A 62 13.56 10.60 -6.52
CA ASP A 62 12.47 11.14 -7.34
C ASP A 62 12.89 11.20 -8.83
N PRO A 63 12.04 10.80 -9.79
CA PRO A 63 10.68 10.30 -9.58
C PRO A 63 10.63 8.82 -9.19
N CYS A 64 9.61 8.46 -8.42
CA CYS A 64 9.33 7.07 -8.10
C CYS A 64 7.84 6.72 -8.29
N TRP A 65 7.52 5.44 -8.27
CA TRP A 65 6.16 4.94 -8.51
C TRP A 65 5.79 3.87 -7.49
N LEU A 66 4.58 3.95 -6.95
CA LEU A 66 3.98 2.83 -6.24
C LEU A 66 3.61 1.76 -7.26
N VAL A 67 4.19 0.58 -7.11
CA VAL A 67 3.96 -0.58 -7.99
C VAL A 67 3.02 -1.58 -7.34
N GLY A 68 3.06 -1.70 -6.02
CA GLY A 68 2.25 -2.69 -5.32
C GLY A 68 2.50 -2.70 -3.82
N VAL A 69 2.00 -3.75 -3.19
CA VAL A 69 2.17 -4.01 -1.76
C VAL A 69 2.59 -5.46 -1.52
N VAL A 70 3.30 -5.68 -0.44
CA VAL A 70 3.63 -7.01 0.10
C VAL A 70 2.94 -7.18 1.43
N ILE A 71 2.14 -8.22 1.58
CA ILE A 71 1.48 -8.57 2.84
C ILE A 71 2.33 -9.61 3.54
N LEU A 72 2.79 -9.27 4.73
CA LEU A 72 3.65 -10.13 5.54
C LEU A 72 2.85 -10.96 6.54
N ALA A 73 1.80 -10.37 7.09
CA ALA A 73 0.91 -11.01 8.06
C ALA A 73 -0.48 -10.38 8.02
N GLN A 74 -1.47 -11.11 8.48
CA GLN A 74 -2.83 -10.62 8.63
C GLN A 74 -3.50 -11.23 9.85
N THR A 75 -4.38 -10.46 10.50
CA THR A 75 -5.24 -10.88 11.61
C THR A 75 -6.72 -10.79 11.24
N LEU A 76 -7.04 -10.83 9.94
CA LEU A 76 -8.41 -10.81 9.45
C LEU A 76 -9.14 -12.08 9.87
N GLU A 77 -10.43 -11.94 10.17
CA GLU A 77 -11.32 -13.06 10.47
C GLU A 77 -11.52 -13.96 9.25
N ALA A 78 -11.92 -15.22 9.49
CA ALA A 78 -12.32 -16.11 8.41
C ALA A 78 -13.51 -15.55 7.63
N GLY A 79 -13.47 -15.68 6.31
CA GLY A 79 -14.51 -15.17 5.42
C GLY A 79 -14.59 -13.65 5.33
N CYS A 80 -13.57 -12.93 5.82
CA CYS A 80 -13.53 -11.48 5.79
C CYS A 80 -12.89 -10.96 4.51
N TYR A 81 -13.56 -10.03 3.85
CA TYR A 81 -12.98 -9.18 2.82
C TYR A 81 -12.39 -7.92 3.48
N ALA A 82 -11.28 -7.44 2.97
CA ALA A 82 -10.68 -6.20 3.40
C ALA A 82 -10.05 -5.46 2.22
N ASP A 83 -10.15 -4.14 2.24
CA ASP A 83 -9.48 -3.27 1.29
C ASP A 83 -8.46 -2.41 2.03
N LEU A 84 -7.23 -2.38 1.51
CA LEU A 84 -6.16 -1.51 1.93
C LEU A 84 -6.05 -0.35 0.96
N ALA A 85 -6.32 0.87 1.41
CA ALA A 85 -6.04 2.07 0.65
C ALA A 85 -4.64 2.61 1.01
N ILE A 86 -3.88 2.98 -0.02
CA ILE A 86 -2.56 3.62 0.10
C ILE A 86 -2.67 5.05 -0.39
N GLY A 87 -2.21 5.98 0.42
CA GLY A 87 -2.19 7.41 0.11
C GLY A 87 -0.82 8.04 0.29
N PHE A 88 -0.65 9.22 -0.27
CA PHE A 88 0.57 10.01 -0.19
C PHE A 88 0.26 11.40 0.33
N GLY A 89 1.10 11.93 1.22
CA GLY A 89 0.95 13.29 1.71
C GLY A 89 1.62 13.55 3.05
N ALA A 90 1.80 14.83 3.35
CA ALA A 90 2.37 15.29 4.62
C ALA A 90 1.41 15.06 5.80
N ASP A 91 0.12 15.09 5.54
CA ASP A 91 -0.93 15.00 6.55
C ASP A 91 -1.41 13.56 6.76
N ALA A 92 -1.97 13.30 7.94
CA ALA A 92 -2.72 12.09 8.22
C ALA A 92 -3.92 11.88 7.28
N ALA A 93 -4.36 12.94 6.60
CA ALA A 93 -5.42 12.96 5.60
C ALA A 93 -4.95 12.65 4.18
N GLY A 94 -3.84 11.92 4.01
CA GLY A 94 -3.33 11.55 2.69
C GLY A 94 -4.45 11.11 1.74
N ILE A 95 -4.42 11.63 0.53
CA ILE A 95 -5.41 11.26 -0.49
C ILE A 95 -5.09 9.85 -0.95
N ASP A 96 -6.04 8.93 -0.83
CA ASP A 96 -5.90 7.57 -1.33
C ASP A 96 -5.61 7.59 -2.83
N ARG A 97 -4.61 6.83 -3.25
CA ARG A 97 -4.13 6.76 -4.64
C ARG A 97 -4.24 5.37 -5.23
N ALA A 98 -4.25 4.35 -4.38
CA ALA A 98 -4.38 2.96 -4.78
C ALA A 98 -5.16 2.19 -3.74
N GLU A 99 -5.90 1.18 -4.17
CA GLU A 99 -6.66 0.28 -3.31
C GLU A 99 -6.33 -1.17 -3.67
N PHE A 100 -6.14 -2.01 -2.66
CA PHE A 100 -5.82 -3.43 -2.79
C PHE A 100 -6.84 -4.23 -2.00
N SER A 101 -7.46 -5.22 -2.63
CA SER A 101 -8.49 -6.05 -2.01
C SER A 101 -7.94 -7.41 -1.61
N PHE A 102 -8.36 -7.90 -0.46
CA PHE A 102 -7.96 -9.17 0.12
C PHE A 102 -9.16 -9.96 0.59
N TYR A 103 -9.05 -11.27 0.50
CA TYR A 103 -9.99 -12.20 1.10
C TYR A 103 -9.26 -13.17 2.00
N ASN A 104 -9.80 -13.39 3.20
CA ASN A 104 -9.27 -14.35 4.16
C ASN A 104 -10.20 -15.54 4.30
N GLU A 105 -9.84 -16.67 3.72
CA GLU A 105 -10.61 -17.91 3.81
C GLU A 105 -10.54 -18.58 5.18
N LEU A 106 -9.40 -18.43 5.86
CA LEU A 106 -9.10 -19.18 7.08
C LEU A 106 -9.12 -18.28 8.30
N ALA A 107 -9.67 -18.79 9.40
CA ALA A 107 -9.54 -18.13 10.69
C ALA A 107 -8.07 -17.83 11.00
N ALA A 108 -7.80 -16.61 11.44
CA ALA A 108 -6.49 -16.27 11.98
C ALA A 108 -6.31 -17.02 13.30
N ALA A 109 -5.64 -18.15 13.27
CA ALA A 109 -5.13 -18.75 14.50
C ALA A 109 -3.93 -17.94 14.97
N ALA A 110 -3.85 -17.62 16.26
CA ALA A 110 -2.71 -16.94 16.83
C ALA A 110 -1.42 -17.72 16.49
N GLY A 111 -0.45 -17.05 15.90
CA GLY A 111 0.84 -17.65 15.56
C GLY A 111 0.95 -18.28 14.17
N VAL A 112 -0.08 -18.28 13.35
CA VAL A 112 0.01 -18.74 11.97
C VAL A 112 0.63 -17.66 11.10
N VAL A 113 1.88 -17.84 10.71
CA VAL A 113 2.53 -17.04 9.68
C VAL A 113 1.96 -17.50 8.33
N ARG A 114 1.20 -16.63 7.69
CA ARG A 114 0.72 -16.88 6.34
C ARG A 114 1.82 -16.62 5.34
N PRO A 115 1.82 -17.29 4.18
CA PRO A 115 2.80 -17.02 3.15
C PRO A 115 2.73 -15.54 2.73
N VAL A 116 3.89 -14.94 2.54
CA VAL A 116 4.03 -13.59 2.00
C VAL A 116 3.30 -13.51 0.66
N SER A 117 2.41 -12.56 0.54
CA SER A 117 1.63 -12.31 -0.66
C SER A 117 1.97 -10.92 -1.20
N ALA A 118 2.24 -10.82 -2.49
CA ALA A 118 2.42 -9.55 -3.18
C ALA A 118 1.26 -9.30 -4.12
N GLN A 119 0.75 -8.06 -4.12
CA GLN A 119 -0.20 -7.57 -5.10
C GLN A 119 0.43 -6.42 -5.86
N VAL A 120 0.30 -6.45 -7.18
CA VAL A 120 0.91 -5.47 -8.08
C VAL A 120 -0.21 -4.71 -8.79
N LEU A 121 -0.05 -3.40 -8.88
CA LEU A 121 -0.96 -2.55 -9.64
C LEU A 121 -0.80 -2.80 -11.15
N PRO A 122 -1.90 -2.87 -11.90
CA PRO A 122 -1.83 -2.96 -13.36
C PRO A 122 -1.17 -1.70 -13.97
N PHE A 123 -1.32 -0.56 -13.29
CA PHE A 123 -0.71 0.72 -13.65
C PHE A 123 -0.08 1.33 -12.41
N PRO A 124 1.25 1.54 -12.40
CA PRO A 124 1.94 2.18 -11.29
C PRO A 124 1.46 3.62 -11.07
N VAL A 125 1.40 4.02 -9.82
CA VAL A 125 1.00 5.36 -9.42
C VAL A 125 2.23 6.20 -9.11
N ARG A 126 2.40 7.31 -9.83
CA ARG A 126 3.53 8.21 -9.62
C ARG A 126 3.50 8.85 -8.23
N ILE A 127 4.66 8.94 -7.62
CA ILE A 127 4.89 9.59 -6.33
C ILE A 127 5.89 10.73 -6.57
N ASP A 128 5.48 11.96 -6.32
CA ASP A 128 6.31 13.14 -6.50
C ASP A 128 6.67 13.76 -5.15
N GLY A 129 7.88 14.32 -5.04
CA GLY A 129 8.30 15.11 -3.89
C GLY A 129 8.60 14.32 -2.64
N ASN A 130 8.83 13.02 -2.73
CA ASN A 130 9.20 12.15 -1.62
C ASN A 130 8.30 12.27 -0.38
N PRO A 131 6.96 12.16 -0.53
CA PRO A 131 6.01 12.35 0.55
C PRO A 131 6.00 11.17 1.52
N ARG A 132 5.29 11.34 2.63
CA ARG A 132 4.90 10.21 3.49
C ARG A 132 3.98 9.27 2.70
N VAL A 133 4.21 7.97 2.81
CA VAL A 133 3.30 6.92 2.35
C VAL A 133 2.55 6.37 3.55
N ALA A 134 1.24 6.36 3.48
CA ALA A 134 0.40 5.91 4.57
C ALA A 134 -0.74 5.02 4.05
N GLY A 135 -1.29 4.19 4.93
CA GLY A 135 -2.37 3.29 4.60
C GLY A 135 -3.48 3.28 5.63
N ARG A 136 -4.67 2.91 5.18
CA ARG A 136 -5.82 2.59 6.03
C ARG A 136 -6.54 1.37 5.47
N ILE A 137 -7.24 0.65 6.33
CA ILE A 137 -7.94 -0.58 5.97
C ILE A 137 -9.43 -0.46 6.31
N ARG A 138 -10.29 -0.97 5.43
CA ARG A 138 -11.68 -1.28 5.72
C ARG A 138 -11.93 -2.76 5.56
N LYS A 139 -12.98 -3.28 6.17
CA LYS A 139 -13.31 -4.70 6.16
C LYS A 139 -14.81 -4.95 6.13
N SER A 140 -15.20 -6.16 5.71
CA SER A 140 -16.60 -6.58 5.65
C SER A 140 -17.22 -6.93 7.02
N SER A 141 -16.40 -7.11 8.05
CA SER A 141 -16.84 -7.46 9.40
C SER A 141 -16.77 -6.26 10.35
N VAL A 142 -17.64 -6.24 11.37
CA VAL A 142 -17.64 -5.25 12.45
C VAL A 142 -16.92 -5.74 13.71
N ALA A 143 -16.37 -6.94 13.69
CA ALA A 143 -15.65 -7.46 14.85
C ALA A 143 -14.36 -6.67 15.13
N SER A 144 -13.72 -6.95 16.25
CA SER A 144 -12.61 -6.21 16.84
C SER A 144 -11.48 -5.81 15.87
N ALA A 145 -10.65 -4.88 16.30
CA ALA A 145 -9.54 -4.35 15.54
C ALA A 145 -8.70 -5.47 14.91
N VAL A 146 -8.70 -5.50 13.58
CA VAL A 146 -7.91 -6.43 12.78
C VAL A 146 -7.10 -5.65 11.78
N GLY A 147 -5.99 -6.20 11.34
CA GLY A 147 -5.09 -5.49 10.47
C GLY A 147 -4.26 -6.40 9.59
N ILE A 148 -3.46 -5.77 8.78
CA ILE A 148 -2.47 -6.42 7.95
C ILE A 148 -1.12 -5.78 8.19
N THR A 149 -0.08 -6.58 8.22
CA THR A 149 1.30 -6.07 8.21
C THR A 149 1.76 -5.99 6.77
N VAL A 150 2.13 -4.80 6.34
CA VAL A 150 2.35 -4.48 4.92
C VAL A 150 3.66 -3.75 4.70
N LYS A 151 4.21 -3.94 3.50
CA LYS A 151 5.22 -3.09 2.88
C LYS A 151 4.72 -2.62 1.53
N VAL A 152 5.20 -1.50 1.05
CA VAL A 152 4.93 -1.01 -0.30
C VAL A 152 6.08 -1.38 -1.23
N ILE A 153 5.75 -1.67 -2.49
CA ILE A 153 6.72 -1.88 -3.56
C ILE A 153 6.81 -0.57 -4.34
N VAL A 154 7.99 0.02 -4.35
CA VAL A 154 8.25 1.28 -5.04
C VAL A 154 9.31 1.05 -6.10
N ALA A 155 9.02 1.50 -7.32
CA ALA A 155 9.99 1.52 -8.41
C ALA A 155 10.60 2.93 -8.52
N SER A 156 11.89 3.01 -8.79
CA SER A 156 12.60 4.25 -9.08
C SER A 156 13.49 4.08 -10.30
N ALA A 157 13.78 5.17 -11.01
CA ALA A 157 14.80 5.17 -12.02
C ALA A 157 16.18 5.00 -11.34
N ILE A 158 17.04 4.18 -11.94
CA ILE A 158 18.43 4.12 -11.54
C ILE A 158 19.08 5.36 -12.19
N GLY A 159 19.64 6.24 -11.35
CA GLY A 159 20.33 7.42 -11.85
C GLY A 159 21.44 7.04 -12.83
N THR A 160 21.48 7.72 -13.94
CA THR A 160 22.59 7.69 -14.92
C THR A 160 23.79 8.42 -14.36
#